data_88226fce1a493bcb04b743abdd71e30d
#
_entry.id   88226fce1a493bcb04b743abdd71e30d
#
_cell.length_a   1.000
_cell.length_b   1.000
_cell.length_c   1.000
_cell.angle_alpha   90.00
_cell.angle_beta   90.00
_cell.angle_gamma   90.00
#
_symmetry.space_group_name_H-M   'P 1'
#
loop_
_entity.id
_entity.type
_entity.pdbx_description
1 polymer ?
#
loop_
_entity_poly.entity_id
_entity_poly.type
_entity_poly.pdbx_seq_one_letter_code
_entity_poly.pdbx_strand_id
1 'polypeptide(L)'
;MDIMLILQIIVLLGAIFIGVRLGGIGIGYAGGAGVLVLGLCLGMKPGNIPWDVILIITSVIAAISAMQLAGGLDCLVQIAERILRSNPKYINYLAPVVTYVLTIFAGTGHTAFSMIPVIVEVAKEQKIRPVCPLSIAVVSSQIAITASPVSAAVIYMTGVLEPFGWSYPALLGIWIVTTFIGCMLTAFVMTMIQNLDLDSDPVYKDRLAKGLVKAPEGARTYNLKPGAKLSVGIFLIGVLCVVLYASAISPAVGIIKNVVVGRDAAIMSLMLLVGCGITMACKIDVGNVASTSVFKSGMVAIVCVLGVAWLGDTFVSGHSAEIKEFSAATVAQYPALLAVVYFFAAMLLYSQAATAKAITPAVVAALGISASNPGDSYMLVASFAAVSALFVLPTYPTLLGAVQMDDTGTTRIGKWVFNHAFFLPGVLAIVFSVALGFAACALF
;
A
#
# COMPACT_ATOMS: atom_id res chain seq x y z
N MET A 1 30.06 -5.21 -18.17
CA MET A 1 28.60 -5.36 -18.08
C MET A 1 28.15 -6.02 -19.38
N ASP A 2 27.46 -7.15 -19.30
CA ASP A 2 27.05 -7.89 -20.48
C ASP A 2 26.02 -7.07 -21.30
N ILE A 3 26.20 -7.02 -22.64
CA ILE A 3 25.27 -6.31 -23.55
C ILE A 3 23.85 -6.84 -23.38
N MET A 4 23.69 -8.15 -23.12
CA MET A 4 22.40 -8.78 -22.91
C MET A 4 21.71 -8.22 -21.64
N LEU A 5 22.45 -8.07 -20.54
CA LEU A 5 21.93 -7.46 -19.31
C LEU A 5 21.45 -6.03 -19.54
N ILE A 6 22.22 -5.23 -20.31
CA ILE A 6 21.84 -3.85 -20.64
C ILE A 6 20.52 -3.83 -21.42
N LEU A 7 20.37 -4.70 -22.43
CA LEU A 7 19.13 -4.79 -23.22
C LEU A 7 17.95 -5.21 -22.36
N GLN A 8 18.13 -6.15 -21.44
CA GLN A 8 17.08 -6.60 -20.53
C GLN A 8 16.66 -5.50 -19.55
N ILE A 9 17.60 -4.71 -19.03
CA ILE A 9 17.31 -3.52 -18.22
C ILE A 9 16.54 -2.47 -19.04
N ILE A 10 16.94 -2.23 -20.29
CA ILE A 10 16.24 -1.29 -21.18
C ILE A 10 14.79 -1.74 -21.42
N VAL A 11 14.55 -3.04 -21.63
CA VAL A 11 13.20 -3.57 -21.80
C VAL A 11 12.38 -3.41 -20.51
N LEU A 12 12.96 -3.76 -19.35
CA LEU A 12 12.31 -3.60 -18.05
C LEU A 12 11.89 -2.14 -17.82
N LEU A 13 12.84 -1.22 -17.90
CA LEU A 13 12.59 0.20 -17.67
C LEU A 13 11.70 0.82 -18.76
N GLY A 14 11.86 0.38 -20.01
CA GLY A 14 11.04 0.81 -21.13
C GLY A 14 9.57 0.39 -20.97
N ALA A 15 9.31 -0.85 -20.56
CA ALA A 15 7.96 -1.32 -20.28
C ALA A 15 7.32 -0.54 -19.12
N ILE A 16 8.07 -0.29 -18.04
CA ILE A 16 7.60 0.54 -16.94
C ILE A 16 7.29 1.96 -17.42
N PHE A 17 8.18 2.57 -18.20
CA PHE A 17 7.99 3.92 -18.74
C PHE A 17 6.75 4.01 -19.64
N ILE A 18 6.55 3.05 -20.55
CA ILE A 18 5.36 2.96 -21.40
C ILE A 18 4.11 2.80 -20.54
N GLY A 19 4.15 1.92 -19.54
CA GLY A 19 3.05 1.70 -18.60
C GLY A 19 2.65 2.98 -17.88
N VAL A 20 3.62 3.74 -17.39
CA VAL A 20 3.44 5.04 -16.77
C VAL A 20 2.75 6.05 -17.73
N ARG A 21 3.17 6.06 -18.99
CA ARG A 21 2.58 6.94 -20.02
C ARG A 21 1.14 6.56 -20.35
N LEU A 22 0.82 5.28 -20.36
CA LEU A 22 -0.55 4.78 -20.60
C LEU A 22 -1.46 5.04 -19.39
N GLY A 23 -0.92 4.94 -18.18
CA GLY A 23 -1.64 5.11 -16.91
C GLY A 23 -2.64 3.99 -16.60
N GLY A 24 -3.14 3.96 -15.38
CA GLY A 24 -4.15 3.00 -14.93
C GLY A 24 -3.81 1.56 -15.29
N ILE A 25 -4.74 0.84 -15.90
CA ILE A 25 -4.59 -0.57 -16.32
C ILE A 25 -3.48 -0.76 -17.38
N GLY A 26 -3.11 0.30 -18.11
CA GLY A 26 -2.05 0.28 -19.12
C GLY A 26 -0.68 -0.10 -18.56
N ILE A 27 -0.46 0.14 -17.27
CA ILE A 27 0.76 -0.29 -16.56
C ILE A 27 0.89 -1.82 -16.61
N GLY A 28 -0.21 -2.54 -16.36
CA GLY A 28 -0.22 -4.00 -16.44
C GLY A 28 -0.03 -4.53 -17.86
N TYR A 29 -0.63 -3.86 -18.85
CA TYR A 29 -0.46 -4.23 -20.26
C TYR A 29 0.99 -4.08 -20.71
N ALA A 30 1.63 -2.97 -20.38
CA ALA A 30 3.04 -2.74 -20.69
C ALA A 30 3.95 -3.75 -19.98
N GLY A 31 3.62 -4.12 -18.72
CA GLY A 31 4.32 -5.18 -18.00
C GLY A 31 4.27 -6.52 -18.72
N GLY A 32 3.07 -6.97 -19.13
CA GLY A 32 2.89 -8.19 -19.90
C GLY A 32 3.63 -8.17 -21.26
N ALA A 33 3.60 -7.03 -21.95
CA ALA A 33 4.38 -6.85 -23.18
C ALA A 33 5.89 -6.95 -22.92
N GLY A 34 6.37 -6.39 -21.81
CA GLY A 34 7.77 -6.51 -21.38
C GLY A 34 8.19 -7.96 -21.13
N VAL A 35 7.34 -8.77 -20.47
CA VAL A 35 7.60 -10.21 -20.28
C VAL A 35 7.74 -10.91 -21.62
N LEU A 36 6.86 -10.59 -22.58
CA LEU A 36 6.91 -11.19 -23.93
C LEU A 36 8.23 -10.86 -24.64
N VAL A 37 8.68 -9.59 -24.57
CA VAL A 37 9.94 -9.16 -25.18
C VAL A 37 11.14 -9.81 -24.49
N LEU A 38 11.16 -9.84 -23.14
CA LEU A 38 12.23 -10.54 -22.39
C LEU A 38 12.29 -12.02 -22.76
N GLY A 39 11.13 -12.69 -22.90
CA GLY A 39 11.05 -14.10 -23.22
C GLY A 39 11.39 -14.41 -24.66
N LEU A 40 10.68 -13.84 -25.63
CA LEU A 40 10.80 -14.21 -27.03
C LEU A 40 12.00 -13.57 -27.73
N CYS A 41 12.35 -12.32 -27.38
CA CYS A 41 13.44 -11.61 -28.07
C CYS A 41 14.78 -11.75 -27.34
N LEU A 42 14.78 -11.85 -26.02
CA LEU A 42 16.02 -11.90 -25.22
C LEU A 42 16.23 -13.25 -24.51
N GLY A 43 15.39 -14.25 -24.79
CA GLY A 43 15.57 -15.64 -24.36
C GLY A 43 15.43 -15.86 -22.85
N MET A 44 14.87 -14.91 -22.10
CA MET A 44 14.64 -15.08 -20.65
C MET A 44 13.46 -16.03 -20.41
N LYS A 45 13.65 -16.98 -19.48
CA LYS A 45 12.52 -17.78 -19.01
C LYS A 45 11.56 -16.89 -18.21
N PRO A 46 10.26 -16.84 -18.56
CA PRO A 46 9.29 -16.10 -17.79
C PRO A 46 9.28 -16.54 -16.31
N GLY A 47 9.25 -15.58 -15.41
CA GLY A 47 9.15 -15.81 -13.98
C GLY A 47 7.75 -16.26 -13.54
N ASN A 48 7.55 -16.33 -12.23
CA ASN A 48 6.29 -16.79 -11.67
C ASN A 48 5.25 -15.65 -11.59
N ILE A 49 4.01 -15.98 -11.93
CA ILE A 49 2.88 -15.09 -11.70
C ILE A 49 2.50 -15.20 -10.22
N PRO A 50 2.34 -14.09 -9.48
CA PRO A 50 1.99 -14.10 -8.06
C PRO A 50 0.49 -14.38 -7.84
N TRP A 51 0.04 -15.59 -8.17
CA TRP A 51 -1.38 -15.98 -8.13
C TRP A 51 -2.02 -15.83 -6.75
N ASP A 52 -1.30 -16.18 -5.70
CA ASP A 52 -1.74 -16.03 -4.31
C ASP A 52 -2.04 -14.56 -3.96
N VAL A 53 -1.14 -13.63 -4.33
CA VAL A 53 -1.35 -12.19 -4.14
C VAL A 53 -2.59 -11.72 -4.90
N ILE A 54 -2.72 -12.13 -6.16
CA ILE A 54 -3.85 -11.77 -7.03
C ILE A 54 -5.16 -12.26 -6.42
N LEU A 55 -5.21 -13.51 -5.96
CA LEU A 55 -6.42 -14.11 -5.42
C LEU A 55 -6.81 -13.51 -4.05
N ILE A 56 -5.83 -13.23 -3.19
CA ILE A 56 -6.08 -12.52 -1.92
C ILE A 56 -6.64 -11.12 -2.19
N ILE A 57 -6.01 -10.34 -3.06
CA ILE A 57 -6.49 -9.00 -3.42
C ILE A 57 -7.91 -9.09 -3.99
N THR A 58 -8.18 -10.05 -4.85
CA THR A 58 -9.50 -10.26 -5.47
C THR A 58 -10.58 -10.51 -4.43
N SER A 59 -10.34 -11.41 -3.47
CA SER A 59 -11.31 -11.76 -2.43
C SER A 59 -11.59 -10.59 -1.48
N VAL A 60 -10.56 -9.84 -1.09
CA VAL A 60 -10.70 -8.64 -0.24
C VAL A 60 -11.47 -7.53 -0.97
N ILE A 61 -11.15 -7.28 -2.24
CA ILE A 61 -11.85 -6.29 -3.06
C ILE A 61 -13.32 -6.66 -3.23
N ALA A 62 -13.64 -7.95 -3.44
CA ALA A 62 -15.02 -8.41 -3.55
C ALA A 62 -15.81 -8.10 -2.27
N ALA A 63 -15.24 -8.39 -1.08
CA ALA A 63 -15.86 -8.10 0.20
C ALA A 63 -16.08 -6.59 0.42
N ILE A 64 -15.06 -5.76 0.15
CA ILE A 64 -15.17 -4.31 0.30
C ILE A 64 -16.17 -3.72 -0.70
N SER A 65 -16.23 -4.26 -1.91
CA SER A 65 -17.19 -3.82 -2.93
C SER A 65 -18.64 -4.12 -2.51
N ALA A 66 -18.90 -5.27 -1.88
CA ALA A 66 -20.20 -5.57 -1.29
C ALA A 66 -20.51 -4.58 -0.14
N MET A 67 -19.54 -4.28 0.73
CA MET A 67 -19.68 -3.27 1.78
C MET A 67 -19.94 -1.86 1.19
N GLN A 68 -19.28 -1.49 0.12
CA GLN A 68 -19.52 -0.21 -0.59
C GLN A 68 -20.95 -0.14 -1.13
N LEU A 69 -21.41 -1.20 -1.77
CA LEU A 69 -22.76 -1.25 -2.33
C LEU A 69 -23.84 -1.15 -1.24
N ALA A 70 -23.58 -1.73 -0.06
CA ALA A 70 -24.44 -1.59 1.13
C ALA A 70 -24.38 -0.19 1.77
N GLY A 71 -23.48 0.71 1.31
CA GLY A 71 -23.28 2.04 1.88
C GLY A 71 -22.28 2.09 3.04
N GLY A 72 -21.60 0.98 3.33
CA GLY A 72 -20.65 0.91 4.45
C GLY A 72 -19.44 1.83 4.27
N LEU A 73 -18.98 2.02 3.02
CA LEU A 73 -17.90 2.94 2.77
C LEU A 73 -18.31 4.39 3.09
N ASP A 74 -19.53 4.80 2.75
CA ASP A 74 -20.07 6.12 3.11
C ASP A 74 -20.16 6.31 4.63
N CYS A 75 -20.54 5.23 5.34
CA CYS A 75 -20.54 5.23 6.81
C CYS A 75 -19.11 5.45 7.38
N LEU A 76 -18.10 4.77 6.84
CA LEU A 76 -16.70 4.95 7.26
C LEU A 76 -16.22 6.37 6.93
N VAL A 77 -16.54 6.89 5.75
CA VAL A 77 -16.20 8.26 5.33
C VAL A 77 -16.88 9.29 6.23
N GLN A 78 -18.15 9.10 6.61
CA GLN A 78 -18.85 9.98 7.55
C GLN A 78 -18.19 9.99 8.93
N ILE A 79 -17.78 8.84 9.44
CA ILE A 79 -17.05 8.75 10.73
C ILE A 79 -15.71 9.49 10.61
N ALA A 80 -14.98 9.25 9.53
CA ALA A 80 -13.71 9.87 9.25
C ALA A 80 -13.84 11.41 9.11
N GLU A 81 -14.83 11.89 8.37
CA GLU A 81 -15.11 13.33 8.25
C GLU A 81 -15.44 13.96 9.60
N ARG A 82 -16.24 13.26 10.43
CA ARG A 82 -16.53 13.74 11.80
C ARG A 82 -15.25 13.88 12.63
N ILE A 83 -14.32 12.92 12.52
CA ILE A 83 -13.02 12.98 13.20
C ILE A 83 -12.20 14.18 12.71
N LEU A 84 -12.11 14.38 11.38
CA LEU A 84 -11.36 15.48 10.80
C LEU A 84 -11.95 16.85 11.20
N ARG A 85 -13.29 16.96 11.21
CA ARG A 85 -13.98 18.21 11.57
C ARG A 85 -14.05 18.47 13.07
N SER A 86 -13.86 17.46 13.93
CA SER A 86 -13.87 17.64 15.39
C SER A 86 -12.72 18.53 15.87
N ASN A 87 -11.55 18.42 15.22
CA ASN A 87 -10.37 19.23 15.54
C ASN A 87 -9.63 19.63 14.23
N PRO A 88 -10.24 20.45 13.39
CA PRO A 88 -9.75 20.67 12.03
C PRO A 88 -8.39 21.38 11.97
N LYS A 89 -7.98 22.09 13.05
CA LYS A 89 -6.63 22.66 13.18
C LYS A 89 -5.52 21.61 13.16
N TYR A 90 -5.83 20.38 13.57
CA TYR A 90 -4.89 19.26 13.60
C TYR A 90 -5.03 18.34 12.39
N ILE A 91 -5.57 18.85 11.27
CA ILE A 91 -5.82 18.06 10.08
C ILE A 91 -4.55 17.38 9.54
N ASN A 92 -3.37 17.99 9.69
CA ASN A 92 -2.10 17.42 9.29
C ASN A 92 -1.74 16.12 10.02
N TYR A 93 -2.32 15.90 11.21
CA TYR A 93 -2.16 14.67 12.01
C TYR A 93 -3.37 13.75 11.86
N LEU A 94 -4.57 14.31 11.84
CA LEU A 94 -5.80 13.51 11.77
C LEU A 94 -5.99 12.86 10.41
N ALA A 95 -5.62 13.53 9.33
CA ALA A 95 -5.75 12.99 7.98
C ALA A 95 -4.92 11.70 7.79
N PRO A 96 -3.62 11.67 8.10
CA PRO A 96 -2.85 10.43 8.03
C PRO A 96 -3.33 9.35 9.00
N VAL A 97 -3.80 9.70 10.21
CA VAL A 97 -4.39 8.71 11.14
C VAL A 97 -5.60 8.03 10.51
N VAL A 98 -6.51 8.81 9.95
CA VAL A 98 -7.75 8.29 9.37
C VAL A 98 -7.44 7.40 8.16
N THR A 99 -6.60 7.86 7.24
CA THR A 99 -6.26 7.06 6.04
C THR A 99 -5.45 5.81 6.41
N TYR A 100 -4.58 5.89 7.41
CA TYR A 100 -3.84 4.76 7.94
C TYR A 100 -4.77 3.69 8.51
N VAL A 101 -5.69 4.07 9.40
CA VAL A 101 -6.65 3.15 10.03
C VAL A 101 -7.57 2.51 8.99
N LEU A 102 -8.11 3.30 8.06
CA LEU A 102 -8.95 2.78 6.98
C LEU A 102 -8.19 1.74 6.13
N THR A 103 -6.92 2.00 5.85
CA THR A 103 -6.09 1.09 5.05
C THR A 103 -5.73 -0.18 5.80
N ILE A 104 -5.47 -0.13 7.12
CA ILE A 104 -5.25 -1.35 7.92
C ILE A 104 -6.42 -2.31 7.77
N PHE A 105 -7.64 -1.81 7.89
CA PHE A 105 -8.83 -2.66 7.76
C PHE A 105 -9.07 -3.13 6.33
N ALA A 106 -8.86 -2.27 5.34
CA ALA A 106 -9.12 -2.59 3.95
C ALA A 106 -8.00 -3.39 3.24
N GLY A 107 -6.79 -3.43 3.77
CA GLY A 107 -5.64 -4.09 3.13
C GLY A 107 -5.17 -3.45 1.82
N THR A 108 -5.70 -2.27 1.49
CA THR A 108 -5.39 -1.56 0.24
C THR A 108 -5.39 -0.04 0.43
N GLY A 109 -4.40 0.65 -0.17
CA GLY A 109 -4.29 2.11 -0.13
C GLY A 109 -5.38 2.85 -0.95
N HIS A 110 -6.19 2.14 -1.72
CA HIS A 110 -7.26 2.76 -2.52
C HIS A 110 -8.37 3.38 -1.67
N THR A 111 -8.51 3.00 -0.41
CA THR A 111 -9.43 3.64 0.55
C THR A 111 -9.14 5.12 0.73
N ALA A 112 -7.91 5.55 0.53
CA ALA A 112 -7.54 6.97 0.57
C ALA A 112 -8.33 7.83 -0.43
N PHE A 113 -8.74 7.29 -1.59
CA PHE A 113 -9.54 8.04 -2.57
C PHE A 113 -10.82 8.62 -1.98
N SER A 114 -11.47 7.89 -1.09
CA SER A 114 -12.70 8.35 -0.43
C SER A 114 -12.46 9.53 0.51
N MET A 115 -11.24 9.65 1.03
CA MET A 115 -10.86 10.68 2.00
C MET A 115 -10.26 11.92 1.36
N ILE A 116 -9.69 11.81 0.15
CA ILE A 116 -9.06 12.93 -0.55
C ILE A 116 -9.97 14.16 -0.62
N PRO A 117 -11.23 14.06 -1.12
CA PRO A 117 -12.11 15.24 -1.21
C PRO A 117 -12.42 15.84 0.17
N VAL A 118 -12.58 15.00 1.20
CA VAL A 118 -12.87 15.45 2.57
C VAL A 118 -11.68 16.19 3.16
N ILE A 119 -10.47 15.67 2.97
CA ILE A 119 -9.23 16.31 3.45
C ILE A 119 -9.03 17.66 2.77
N VAL A 120 -9.22 17.74 1.45
CA VAL A 120 -9.12 19.00 0.70
C VAL A 120 -10.12 20.02 1.22
N GLU A 121 -11.37 19.60 1.44
CA GLU A 121 -12.46 20.45 1.91
C GLU A 121 -12.16 21.05 3.29
N VAL A 122 -11.83 20.17 4.26
CA VAL A 122 -11.53 20.62 5.64
C VAL A 122 -10.26 21.48 5.68
N ALA A 123 -9.25 21.19 4.86
CA ALA A 123 -8.06 22.01 4.76
C ALA A 123 -8.38 23.43 4.25
N LYS A 124 -9.20 23.53 3.18
CA LYS A 124 -9.65 24.83 2.66
C LYS A 124 -10.42 25.65 3.70
N GLU A 125 -11.33 25.02 4.43
CA GLU A 125 -12.09 25.68 5.52
C GLU A 125 -11.18 26.29 6.59
N GLN A 126 -10.06 25.63 6.86
CA GLN A 126 -9.07 26.09 7.84
C GLN A 126 -7.99 27.01 7.24
N LYS A 127 -8.08 27.33 5.95
CA LYS A 127 -7.05 28.07 5.20
C LYS A 127 -5.68 27.40 5.25
N ILE A 128 -5.65 26.08 5.42
CA ILE A 128 -4.44 25.26 5.37
C ILE A 128 -4.26 24.78 3.91
N ARG A 129 -3.04 24.84 3.40
CA ARG A 129 -2.71 24.31 2.09
C ARG A 129 -3.02 22.82 2.04
N PRO A 130 -3.94 22.33 1.17
CA PRO A 130 -4.30 20.91 1.09
C PRO A 130 -3.12 19.96 0.87
N VAL A 131 -2.06 20.40 0.19
CA VAL A 131 -0.84 19.61 0.01
C VAL A 131 -0.27 19.09 1.34
N CYS A 132 -0.41 19.84 2.44
CA CYS A 132 0.19 19.49 3.72
C CYS A 132 -0.44 18.22 4.31
N PRO A 133 -1.75 18.19 4.66
CA PRO A 133 -2.39 16.99 5.18
C PRO A 133 -2.52 15.90 4.11
N LEU A 134 -2.74 16.25 2.85
CA LEU A 134 -3.06 15.31 1.79
C LEU A 134 -1.86 14.45 1.40
N SER A 135 -0.67 15.05 1.28
CA SER A 135 0.54 14.30 0.93
C SER A 135 0.88 13.25 1.98
N ILE A 136 0.77 13.60 3.26
CA ILE A 136 1.05 12.67 4.35
C ILE A 136 -0.03 11.59 4.43
N ALA A 137 -1.31 11.96 4.27
CA ALA A 137 -2.43 11.01 4.31
C ALA A 137 -2.33 9.95 3.21
N VAL A 138 -1.97 10.35 1.98
CA VAL A 138 -1.77 9.42 0.87
C VAL A 138 -0.59 8.50 1.13
N VAL A 139 0.53 9.02 1.61
CA VAL A 139 1.71 8.22 1.96
C VAL A 139 1.38 7.25 3.10
N SER A 140 0.72 7.72 4.16
CA SER A 140 0.33 6.87 5.29
C SER A 140 -0.57 5.72 4.88
N SER A 141 -1.49 5.95 3.93
CA SER A 141 -2.34 4.87 3.39
C SER A 141 -1.53 3.80 2.66
N GLN A 142 -0.42 4.14 2.03
CA GLN A 142 0.43 3.15 1.36
C GLN A 142 1.30 2.37 2.34
N ILE A 143 1.87 3.05 3.33
CA ILE A 143 2.67 2.41 4.36
C ILE A 143 1.82 1.49 5.24
N ALA A 144 0.58 1.87 5.56
CA ALA A 144 -0.35 1.06 6.34
C ALA A 144 -0.66 -0.32 5.73
N ILE A 145 -0.42 -0.52 4.42
CA ILE A 145 -0.56 -1.83 3.78
C ILE A 145 0.42 -2.84 4.39
N THR A 146 1.62 -2.42 4.79
CA THR A 146 2.61 -3.28 5.45
C THR A 146 2.30 -3.56 6.92
N ALA A 147 1.22 -2.99 7.44
CA ALA A 147 0.70 -3.20 8.78
C ALA A 147 -0.72 -3.81 8.79
N SER A 148 -1.28 -4.10 7.61
CA SER A 148 -2.66 -4.62 7.50
C SER A 148 -2.70 -6.14 7.57
N PRO A 149 -3.52 -6.70 8.49
CA PRO A 149 -3.66 -8.15 8.65
C PRO A 149 -4.28 -8.86 7.44
N VAL A 150 -4.93 -8.11 6.56
CA VAL A 150 -5.59 -8.64 5.35
C VAL A 150 -4.82 -8.31 4.07
N SER A 151 -3.63 -7.71 4.18
CA SER A 151 -2.81 -7.42 3.01
C SER A 151 -1.98 -8.62 2.59
N ALA A 152 -1.89 -8.85 1.28
CA ALA A 152 -1.08 -9.92 0.72
C ALA A 152 0.42 -9.78 1.07
N ALA A 153 0.91 -8.55 1.28
CA ALA A 153 2.29 -8.30 1.65
C ALA A 153 2.62 -8.79 3.07
N VAL A 154 1.76 -8.48 4.04
CA VAL A 154 1.90 -8.94 5.44
C VAL A 154 1.80 -10.45 5.52
N ILE A 155 0.82 -11.02 4.81
CA ILE A 155 0.59 -12.47 4.78
C ILE A 155 1.82 -13.20 4.26
N TYR A 156 2.37 -12.74 3.13
CA TYR A 156 3.57 -13.31 2.55
C TYR A 156 4.78 -13.20 3.49
N MET A 157 5.07 -12.00 4.00
CA MET A 157 6.22 -11.80 4.88
C MET A 157 6.11 -12.59 6.18
N THR A 158 4.91 -12.73 6.73
CA THR A 158 4.68 -13.58 7.89
C THR A 158 5.00 -15.04 7.58
N GLY A 159 4.54 -15.56 6.44
CA GLY A 159 4.85 -16.92 5.99
C GLY A 159 6.35 -17.19 5.85
N VAL A 160 7.13 -16.18 5.44
CA VAL A 160 8.60 -16.26 5.36
C VAL A 160 9.25 -16.22 6.74
N LEU A 161 8.74 -15.41 7.67
CA LEU A 161 9.39 -15.12 8.96
C LEU A 161 9.02 -16.09 10.09
N GLU A 162 7.85 -16.73 10.02
CA GLU A 162 7.43 -17.70 11.04
C GLU A 162 8.39 -18.89 11.20
N PRO A 163 8.97 -19.49 10.13
CA PRO A 163 9.97 -20.53 10.28
C PRO A 163 11.23 -20.07 11.03
N PHE A 164 11.46 -18.77 11.13
CA PHE A 164 12.58 -18.15 11.83
C PHE A 164 12.24 -17.76 13.29
N GLY A 165 11.09 -18.21 13.81
CA GLY A 165 10.69 -18.02 15.20
C GLY A 165 9.80 -16.79 15.46
N TRP A 166 9.50 -15.98 14.46
CA TRP A 166 8.59 -14.85 14.60
C TRP A 166 7.13 -15.29 14.67
N SER A 167 6.37 -14.81 15.65
CA SER A 167 4.94 -15.06 15.68
C SER A 167 4.16 -14.03 14.84
N TYR A 168 3.03 -14.45 14.25
CA TYR A 168 2.16 -13.52 13.51
C TYR A 168 1.73 -12.31 14.33
N PRO A 169 1.27 -12.45 15.61
CA PRO A 169 0.90 -11.30 16.42
C PRO A 169 2.08 -10.35 16.71
N ALA A 170 3.28 -10.89 16.95
CA ALA A 170 4.47 -10.06 17.19
C ALA A 170 4.84 -9.25 15.94
N LEU A 171 4.88 -9.89 14.78
CA LEU A 171 5.15 -9.22 13.51
C LEU A 171 4.14 -8.12 13.24
N LEU A 172 2.85 -8.44 13.36
CA LEU A 172 1.79 -7.47 13.12
C LEU A 172 1.87 -6.29 14.11
N GLY A 173 2.14 -6.58 15.39
CA GLY A 173 2.32 -5.56 16.43
C GLY A 173 3.51 -4.63 16.12
N ILE A 174 4.67 -5.19 15.76
CA ILE A 174 5.85 -4.42 15.39
C ILE A 174 5.52 -3.52 14.19
N TRP A 175 4.97 -4.07 13.11
CA TRP A 175 4.69 -3.29 11.91
C TRP A 175 3.64 -2.21 12.13
N ILE A 176 2.57 -2.47 12.88
CA ILE A 176 1.56 -1.45 13.21
C ILE A 176 2.22 -0.30 14.00
N VAL A 177 2.93 -0.61 15.08
CA VAL A 177 3.49 0.41 15.97
C VAL A 177 4.55 1.24 15.25
N THR A 178 5.50 0.60 14.59
CA THR A 178 6.63 1.29 13.94
C THR A 178 6.19 2.14 12.76
N THR A 179 5.29 1.63 11.93
CA THR A 179 4.82 2.39 10.76
C THR A 179 3.82 3.49 11.14
N PHE A 180 2.97 3.26 12.15
CA PHE A 180 2.08 4.32 12.66
C PHE A 180 2.88 5.48 13.26
N ILE A 181 3.82 5.19 14.16
CA ILE A 181 4.67 6.21 14.76
C ILE A 181 5.52 6.89 13.69
N GLY A 182 6.07 6.14 12.72
CA GLY A 182 6.81 6.68 11.59
C GLY A 182 6.00 7.69 10.76
N CYS A 183 4.73 7.38 10.48
CA CYS A 183 3.81 8.30 9.82
C CYS A 183 3.51 9.54 10.67
N MET A 184 3.36 9.39 11.98
CA MET A 184 3.11 10.53 12.90
C MET A 184 4.34 11.43 13.04
N LEU A 185 5.53 10.87 13.14
CA LEU A 185 6.78 11.65 13.12
C LEU A 185 6.93 12.41 11.80
N THR A 186 6.58 11.78 10.69
CA THR A 186 6.55 12.46 9.39
C THR A 186 5.56 13.62 9.38
N ALA A 187 4.35 13.40 9.90
CA ALA A 187 3.36 14.48 10.00
C ALA A 187 3.88 15.65 10.85
N PHE A 188 4.57 15.35 11.95
CA PHE A 188 5.19 16.36 12.79
C PHE A 188 6.27 17.16 12.05
N VAL A 189 7.24 16.47 11.43
CA VAL A 189 8.32 17.13 10.70
C VAL A 189 7.78 17.94 9.53
N MET A 190 6.86 17.39 8.74
CA MET A 190 6.28 18.08 7.58
C MET A 190 5.47 19.31 8.01
N THR A 191 4.76 19.25 9.13
CA THR A 191 4.03 20.40 9.68
C THR A 191 4.97 21.53 10.11
N MET A 192 6.18 21.19 10.55
CA MET A 192 7.18 22.19 10.94
C MET A 192 7.88 22.86 9.74
N ILE A 193 8.14 22.11 8.68
CA ILE A 193 8.94 22.59 7.53
C ILE A 193 8.10 23.17 6.40
N GLN A 194 6.82 22.82 6.30
CA GLN A 194 5.94 23.30 5.24
C GLN A 194 5.26 24.63 5.62
N ASN A 195 5.10 25.49 4.62
CA ASN A 195 4.21 26.62 4.78
C ASN A 195 2.75 26.15 4.71
N LEU A 196 2.02 26.33 5.82
CA LEU A 196 0.64 25.87 5.97
C LEU A 196 -0.40 26.86 5.41
N ASP A 197 -0.05 28.14 5.27
CA ASP A 197 -0.98 29.19 4.88
C ASP A 197 -1.38 29.09 3.40
N LEU A 198 -2.65 28.77 3.18
CA LEU A 198 -3.25 28.66 1.85
C LEU A 198 -3.27 30.00 1.13
N ASP A 199 -3.59 31.08 1.85
CA ASP A 199 -3.70 32.41 1.27
C ASP A 199 -2.34 32.98 0.81
N SER A 200 -1.23 32.36 1.22
CA SER A 200 0.12 32.71 0.73
C SER A 200 0.51 32.01 -0.58
N ASP A 201 -0.19 30.94 -1.01
CA ASP A 201 0.20 30.16 -2.17
C ASP A 201 -0.13 30.88 -3.49
N PRO A 202 0.85 31.15 -4.37
CA PRO A 202 0.63 31.88 -5.62
C PRO A 202 -0.22 31.10 -6.63
N VAL A 203 -0.14 29.76 -6.62
CA VAL A 203 -0.95 28.92 -7.52
C VAL A 203 -2.41 28.93 -7.10
N TYR A 204 -2.66 28.86 -5.79
CA TYR A 204 -4.01 28.99 -5.26
C TYR A 204 -4.64 30.34 -5.63
N LYS A 205 -3.91 31.45 -5.45
CA LYS A 205 -4.37 32.79 -5.80
C LYS A 205 -4.74 32.91 -7.29
N ASP A 206 -3.89 32.40 -8.16
CA ASP A 206 -4.15 32.41 -9.60
C ASP A 206 -5.38 31.58 -9.97
N ARG A 207 -5.51 30.38 -9.39
CA ARG A 207 -6.68 29.52 -9.63
C ARG A 207 -7.96 30.10 -9.06
N LEU A 208 -7.90 30.73 -7.89
CA LEU A 208 -9.03 31.41 -7.28
C LEU A 208 -9.50 32.59 -8.16
N ALA A 209 -8.56 33.40 -8.65
CA ALA A 209 -8.86 34.51 -9.56
C ALA A 209 -9.51 34.05 -10.89
N LYS A 210 -9.15 32.83 -11.33
CA LYS A 210 -9.75 32.21 -12.55
C LYS A 210 -11.07 31.48 -12.29
N GLY A 211 -11.58 31.49 -11.05
CA GLY A 211 -12.82 30.77 -10.68
C GLY A 211 -12.71 29.25 -10.73
N LEU A 212 -11.49 28.69 -10.66
CA LEU A 212 -11.24 27.24 -10.72
C LEU A 212 -11.31 26.56 -9.34
N VAL A 213 -11.37 27.34 -8.26
CA VAL A 213 -11.48 26.83 -6.89
C VAL A 213 -12.93 26.97 -6.45
N LYS A 214 -13.50 25.85 -6.01
CA LYS A 214 -14.86 25.84 -5.45
C LYS A 214 -14.84 26.33 -4.01
N ALA A 215 -15.86 27.08 -3.62
CA ALA A 215 -16.04 27.42 -2.20
C ALA A 215 -16.24 26.14 -1.38
N PRO A 216 -15.77 26.11 -0.11
CA PRO A 216 -16.04 24.99 0.75
C PRO A 216 -17.55 24.76 0.93
N GLU A 217 -18.01 23.53 0.75
CA GLU A 217 -19.43 23.16 0.84
C GLU A 217 -19.86 22.86 2.28
N GLY A 218 -18.92 22.77 3.21
CA GLY A 218 -19.18 22.42 4.60
C GLY A 218 -19.36 20.90 4.83
N ALA A 219 -19.90 20.53 6.00
CA ALA A 219 -20.13 19.13 6.31
C ALA A 219 -21.15 18.50 5.37
N ARG A 220 -20.80 17.39 4.73
CA ARG A 220 -21.70 16.68 3.83
C ARG A 220 -22.78 15.94 4.62
N THR A 221 -24.00 16.02 4.15
CA THR A 221 -25.09 15.22 4.69
C THR A 221 -25.08 13.86 4.00
N TYR A 222 -24.71 12.81 4.74
CA TYR A 222 -24.71 11.45 4.23
C TYR A 222 -26.07 10.80 4.54
N ASN A 223 -26.84 10.51 3.52
CA ASN A 223 -28.02 9.65 3.64
C ASN A 223 -27.56 8.19 3.63
N LEU A 224 -27.19 7.67 4.80
CA LEU A 224 -26.72 6.30 4.91
C LEU A 224 -27.80 5.30 4.55
N LYS A 225 -27.47 4.33 3.72
CA LYS A 225 -28.35 3.19 3.45
C LYS A 225 -28.63 2.39 4.75
N PRO A 226 -29.80 1.77 4.89
CA PRO A 226 -30.15 0.99 6.10
C PRO A 226 -29.10 -0.07 6.47
N GLY A 227 -28.46 -0.69 5.47
CA GLY A 227 -27.42 -1.72 5.65
C GLY A 227 -26.00 -1.18 5.93
N ALA A 228 -25.77 0.14 5.86
CA ALA A 228 -24.42 0.71 5.91
C ALA A 228 -23.64 0.34 7.18
N LYS A 229 -24.21 0.56 8.35
CA LYS A 229 -23.55 0.22 9.64
C LYS A 229 -23.38 -1.28 9.83
N LEU A 230 -24.38 -2.05 9.41
CA LEU A 230 -24.35 -3.52 9.52
C LEU A 230 -23.24 -4.09 8.62
N SER A 231 -23.11 -3.60 7.40
CA SER A 231 -22.04 -4.06 6.48
C SER A 231 -20.64 -3.76 7.01
N VAL A 232 -20.42 -2.60 7.64
CA VAL A 232 -19.15 -2.28 8.32
C VAL A 232 -18.91 -3.23 9.49
N GLY A 233 -19.94 -3.50 10.32
CA GLY A 233 -19.84 -4.42 11.44
C GLY A 233 -19.44 -5.83 10.99
N ILE A 234 -20.11 -6.38 9.96
CA ILE A 234 -19.78 -7.70 9.39
C ILE A 234 -18.35 -7.71 8.85
N PHE A 235 -17.93 -6.66 8.14
CA PHE A 235 -16.60 -6.57 7.60
C PHE A 235 -15.52 -6.54 8.69
N LEU A 236 -15.71 -5.72 9.74
CA LEU A 236 -14.76 -5.64 10.87
C LEU A 236 -14.67 -6.95 11.65
N ILE A 237 -15.80 -7.64 11.85
CA ILE A 237 -15.82 -8.99 12.46
C ILE A 237 -15.03 -9.97 11.57
N GLY A 238 -15.22 -9.91 10.25
CA GLY A 238 -14.47 -10.74 9.31
C GLY A 238 -12.95 -10.51 9.40
N VAL A 239 -12.51 -9.25 9.44
CA VAL A 239 -11.10 -8.90 9.63
C VAL A 239 -10.58 -9.41 10.98
N LEU A 240 -11.36 -9.27 12.05
CA LEU A 240 -11.02 -9.82 13.37
C LEU A 240 -10.87 -11.35 13.32
N CYS A 241 -11.79 -12.05 12.63
CA CYS A 241 -11.69 -13.51 12.44
C CYS A 241 -10.41 -13.89 11.68
N VAL A 242 -10.02 -13.12 10.65
CA VAL A 242 -8.74 -13.32 9.96
C VAL A 242 -7.56 -13.21 10.92
N VAL A 243 -7.51 -12.16 11.73
CA VAL A 243 -6.41 -11.94 12.71
C VAL A 243 -6.35 -13.07 13.74
N LEU A 244 -7.50 -13.43 14.29
CA LEU A 244 -7.59 -14.49 15.31
C LEU A 244 -7.18 -15.85 14.74
N TYR A 245 -7.69 -16.20 13.55
CA TYR A 245 -7.33 -17.46 12.90
C TYR A 245 -5.86 -17.50 12.51
N ALA A 246 -5.35 -16.46 11.85
CA ALA A 246 -3.94 -16.38 11.46
C ALA A 246 -3.00 -16.43 12.68
N SER A 247 -3.42 -15.86 13.81
CA SER A 247 -2.68 -15.96 15.07
C SER A 247 -2.73 -17.39 15.65
N ALA A 248 -3.90 -18.04 15.62
CA ALA A 248 -4.11 -19.37 16.18
C ALA A 248 -3.33 -20.47 15.45
N ILE A 249 -3.16 -20.32 14.11
CA ILE A 249 -2.37 -21.27 13.28
C ILE A 249 -0.88 -20.97 13.27
N SER A 250 -0.45 -19.82 13.83
CA SER A 250 0.97 -19.45 13.89
C SER A 250 1.75 -20.45 14.73
N PRO A 251 2.86 -21.05 14.24
CA PRO A 251 3.62 -22.07 14.97
C PRO A 251 4.09 -21.58 16.34
N ALA A 252 4.46 -20.32 16.47
CA ALA A 252 4.91 -19.74 17.72
C ALA A 252 3.80 -19.56 18.77
N VAL A 253 2.51 -19.47 18.33
CA VAL A 253 1.33 -19.41 19.22
C VAL A 253 0.83 -20.81 19.54
N GLY A 254 0.81 -21.71 18.54
CA GLY A 254 0.58 -23.14 18.70
C GLY A 254 -0.80 -23.57 19.18
N ILE A 255 -1.84 -22.74 19.01
CA ILE A 255 -3.22 -23.09 19.39
C ILE A 255 -3.78 -24.18 18.48
N ILE A 256 -3.65 -23.99 17.14
CA ILE A 256 -4.08 -24.96 16.12
C ILE A 256 -2.83 -25.65 15.57
N LYS A 257 -2.57 -26.88 16.01
CA LYS A 257 -1.40 -27.65 15.58
C LYS A 257 -1.58 -28.33 14.23
N ASN A 258 -2.77 -28.83 13.95
CA ASN A 258 -3.12 -29.46 12.67
C ASN A 258 -3.84 -28.46 11.76
N VAL A 259 -3.07 -27.70 10.99
CA VAL A 259 -3.59 -26.67 10.10
C VAL A 259 -4.17 -27.32 8.84
N VAL A 260 -5.50 -27.39 8.73
CA VAL A 260 -6.21 -27.91 7.54
C VAL A 260 -6.34 -26.85 6.48
N VAL A 261 -6.62 -25.59 6.89
CA VAL A 261 -6.77 -24.47 5.99
C VAL A 261 -5.59 -23.51 6.21
N GLY A 262 -4.72 -23.43 5.24
CA GLY A 262 -3.57 -22.50 5.29
C GLY A 262 -4.02 -21.03 5.34
N ARG A 263 -3.12 -20.15 5.73
CA ARG A 263 -3.41 -18.72 5.95
C ARG A 263 -4.05 -18.03 4.73
N ASP A 264 -3.46 -18.20 3.56
CA ASP A 264 -3.94 -17.59 2.31
C ASP A 264 -5.36 -18.04 1.98
N ALA A 265 -5.60 -19.35 2.05
CA ALA A 265 -6.93 -19.95 1.82
C ALA A 265 -7.95 -19.48 2.85
N ALA A 266 -7.55 -19.34 4.13
CA ALA A 266 -8.43 -18.86 5.18
C ALA A 266 -8.85 -17.41 4.95
N ILE A 267 -7.91 -16.55 4.57
CA ILE A 267 -8.21 -15.13 4.28
C ILE A 267 -9.16 -15.02 3.09
N MET A 268 -8.86 -15.72 1.99
CA MET A 268 -9.73 -15.73 0.82
C MET A 268 -11.13 -16.20 1.17
N SER A 269 -11.24 -17.33 1.89
CA SER A 269 -12.53 -17.89 2.28
C SER A 269 -13.31 -16.99 3.24
N LEU A 270 -12.65 -16.42 4.26
CA LEU A 270 -13.27 -15.49 5.21
C LEU A 270 -13.74 -14.22 4.52
N MET A 271 -12.95 -13.65 3.60
CA MET A 271 -13.39 -12.46 2.87
C MET A 271 -14.57 -12.75 1.94
N LEU A 272 -14.61 -13.90 1.27
CA LEU A 272 -15.76 -14.31 0.48
C LEU A 272 -16.99 -14.54 1.38
N LEU A 273 -16.81 -15.13 2.56
CA LEU A 273 -17.88 -15.28 3.56
C LEU A 273 -18.41 -13.92 4.04
N VAL A 274 -17.53 -12.95 4.26
CA VAL A 274 -17.90 -11.56 4.58
C VAL A 274 -18.76 -10.96 3.47
N GLY A 275 -18.33 -11.10 2.21
CA GLY A 275 -19.11 -10.66 1.05
C GLY A 275 -20.49 -11.30 0.97
N CYS A 276 -20.57 -12.61 1.20
CA CYS A 276 -21.83 -13.36 1.28
C CYS A 276 -22.71 -12.84 2.42
N GLY A 277 -22.16 -12.71 3.63
CA GLY A 277 -22.87 -12.21 4.81
C GLY A 277 -23.43 -10.80 4.61
N ILE A 278 -22.64 -9.90 4.03
CA ILE A 278 -23.09 -8.54 3.69
C ILE A 278 -24.23 -8.58 2.66
N THR A 279 -24.07 -9.40 1.62
CA THR A 279 -25.09 -9.54 0.56
C THR A 279 -26.42 -9.98 1.12
N MET A 280 -26.43 -11.01 1.97
CA MET A 280 -27.65 -11.56 2.57
C MET A 280 -28.26 -10.60 3.61
N ALA A 281 -27.44 -10.09 4.55
CA ALA A 281 -27.93 -9.28 5.67
C ALA A 281 -28.37 -7.88 5.22
N CYS A 282 -27.68 -7.28 4.26
CA CYS A 282 -27.99 -5.94 3.75
C CYS A 282 -28.89 -5.97 2.51
N LYS A 283 -29.25 -7.17 2.00
CA LYS A 283 -30.13 -7.36 0.83
C LYS A 283 -29.67 -6.57 -0.39
N ILE A 284 -28.37 -6.61 -0.69
CA ILE A 284 -27.81 -5.91 -1.84
C ILE A 284 -27.97 -6.72 -3.13
N ASP A 285 -28.13 -6.03 -4.24
CA ASP A 285 -28.12 -6.65 -5.56
C ASP A 285 -26.70 -6.99 -5.99
N VAL A 286 -26.38 -8.28 -6.05
CA VAL A 286 -25.03 -8.81 -6.37
C VAL A 286 -24.60 -8.39 -7.79
N GLY A 287 -25.54 -8.23 -8.71
CA GLY A 287 -25.26 -7.79 -10.09
C GLY A 287 -24.56 -6.44 -10.16
N ASN A 288 -24.75 -5.61 -9.15
CA ASN A 288 -24.17 -4.28 -9.08
C ASN A 288 -22.78 -4.21 -8.37
N VAL A 289 -22.30 -5.30 -7.79
CA VAL A 289 -21.00 -5.32 -7.09
C VAL A 289 -19.86 -4.94 -8.01
N ALA A 290 -19.84 -5.49 -9.23
CA ALA A 290 -18.81 -5.19 -10.23
C ALA A 290 -18.85 -3.73 -10.75
N SER A 291 -19.95 -3.02 -10.56
CA SER A 291 -20.07 -1.62 -10.96
C SER A 291 -19.48 -0.64 -9.95
N THR A 292 -19.18 -1.08 -8.74
CA THR A 292 -18.65 -0.24 -7.66
C THR A 292 -17.27 0.33 -8.00
N SER A 293 -16.95 1.51 -7.45
CA SER A 293 -15.65 2.14 -7.70
C SER A 293 -14.50 1.32 -7.08
N VAL A 294 -14.72 0.67 -5.95
CA VAL A 294 -13.74 -0.21 -5.31
C VAL A 294 -13.44 -1.41 -6.20
N PHE A 295 -14.45 -2.06 -6.77
CA PHE A 295 -14.24 -3.19 -7.67
C PHE A 295 -13.46 -2.78 -8.91
N LYS A 296 -13.84 -1.68 -9.56
CA LYS A 296 -13.16 -1.17 -10.76
C LYS A 296 -11.70 -0.81 -10.49
N SER A 297 -11.44 -0.07 -9.42
CA SER A 297 -10.06 0.29 -9.05
C SER A 297 -9.25 -0.92 -8.60
N GLY A 298 -9.89 -1.88 -7.95
CA GLY A 298 -9.29 -3.14 -7.55
C GLY A 298 -8.91 -4.00 -8.76
N MET A 299 -9.75 -4.10 -9.79
CA MET A 299 -9.42 -4.81 -11.02
C MET A 299 -8.25 -4.16 -11.76
N VAL A 300 -8.17 -2.83 -11.77
CA VAL A 300 -7.00 -2.12 -12.30
C VAL A 300 -5.74 -2.53 -11.53
N ALA A 301 -5.80 -2.54 -10.19
CA ALA A 301 -4.67 -2.96 -9.37
C ALA A 301 -4.25 -4.42 -9.62
N ILE A 302 -5.22 -5.34 -9.78
CA ILE A 302 -4.97 -6.76 -10.09
C ILE A 302 -4.22 -6.90 -11.42
N VAL A 303 -4.67 -6.22 -12.47
CA VAL A 303 -4.02 -6.27 -13.79
C VAL A 303 -2.63 -5.63 -13.74
N CYS A 304 -2.46 -4.55 -12.99
CA CYS A 304 -1.14 -3.94 -12.78
C CYS A 304 -0.18 -4.93 -12.07
N VAL A 305 -0.64 -5.58 -11.00
CA VAL A 305 0.16 -6.59 -10.29
C VAL A 305 0.48 -7.77 -11.21
N LEU A 306 -0.51 -8.26 -11.96
CA LEU A 306 -0.30 -9.34 -12.93
C LEU A 306 0.82 -9.00 -13.92
N GLY A 307 0.78 -7.84 -14.56
CA GLY A 307 1.76 -7.47 -15.59
C GLY A 307 3.12 -7.07 -15.01
N VAL A 308 3.16 -6.11 -14.09
CA VAL A 308 4.43 -5.54 -13.59
C VAL A 308 5.14 -6.48 -12.63
N ALA A 309 4.40 -7.16 -11.74
CA ALA A 309 5.03 -8.11 -10.83
C ALA A 309 5.59 -9.31 -11.59
N TRP A 310 4.89 -9.79 -12.61
CA TRP A 310 5.39 -10.86 -13.49
C TRP A 310 6.63 -10.41 -14.28
N LEU A 311 6.64 -9.19 -14.81
CA LEU A 311 7.81 -8.62 -15.48
C LEU A 311 9.00 -8.52 -14.52
N GLY A 312 8.77 -8.00 -13.30
CA GLY A 312 9.79 -7.90 -12.26
C GLY A 312 10.33 -9.26 -11.84
N ASP A 313 9.45 -10.24 -11.59
CA ASP A 313 9.86 -11.60 -11.24
C ASP A 313 10.64 -12.27 -12.38
N THR A 314 10.23 -12.06 -13.62
CA THR A 314 10.96 -12.55 -14.80
C THR A 314 12.40 -12.03 -14.82
N PHE A 315 12.59 -10.73 -14.60
CA PHE A 315 13.90 -10.11 -14.56
C PHE A 315 14.73 -10.58 -13.37
N VAL A 316 14.16 -10.55 -12.16
CA VAL A 316 14.85 -10.93 -10.91
C VAL A 316 15.22 -12.42 -10.90
N SER A 317 14.31 -13.27 -11.35
CA SER A 317 14.58 -14.72 -11.43
C SER A 317 15.68 -15.06 -12.45
N GLY A 318 15.70 -14.32 -13.58
CA GLY A 318 16.73 -14.47 -14.61
C GLY A 318 18.12 -14.02 -14.16
N HIS A 319 18.20 -13.11 -13.19
CA HIS A 319 19.46 -12.56 -12.65
C HIS A 319 19.67 -12.89 -11.18
N SER A 320 19.06 -13.99 -10.71
CA SER A 320 19.08 -14.34 -9.29
C SER A 320 20.48 -14.60 -8.73
N ALA A 321 21.41 -15.07 -9.53
CA ALA A 321 22.79 -15.32 -9.10
C ALA A 321 23.54 -14.01 -8.85
N GLU A 322 23.47 -13.06 -9.80
CA GLU A 322 24.12 -11.75 -9.71
C GLU A 322 23.51 -10.91 -8.60
N ILE A 323 22.18 -10.96 -8.44
CA ILE A 323 21.48 -10.26 -7.36
C ILE A 323 21.88 -10.84 -5.99
N LYS A 324 21.99 -12.17 -5.86
CA LYS A 324 22.43 -12.80 -4.63
C LYS A 324 23.86 -12.40 -4.26
N GLU A 325 24.78 -12.46 -5.21
CA GLU A 325 26.18 -12.09 -4.98
C GLU A 325 26.30 -10.62 -4.54
N PHE A 326 25.64 -9.71 -5.24
CA PHE A 326 25.61 -8.29 -4.91
C PHE A 326 24.96 -8.03 -3.54
N SER A 327 23.81 -8.66 -3.27
CA SER A 327 23.07 -8.47 -2.02
C SER A 327 23.82 -9.04 -0.83
N ALA A 328 24.42 -10.24 -0.95
CA ALA A 328 25.16 -10.88 0.13
C ALA A 328 26.31 -10.01 0.63
N ALA A 329 27.15 -9.53 -0.27
CA ALA A 329 28.30 -8.69 0.07
C ALA A 329 27.89 -7.37 0.73
N THR A 330 26.78 -6.78 0.24
CA THR A 330 26.36 -5.42 0.62
C THR A 330 25.50 -5.42 1.88
N VAL A 331 24.51 -6.31 1.97
CA VAL A 331 23.56 -6.35 3.11
C VAL A 331 24.21 -6.95 4.36
N ALA A 332 25.10 -7.95 4.22
CA ALA A 332 25.83 -8.50 5.36
C ALA A 332 26.70 -7.45 6.08
N GLN A 333 27.26 -6.51 5.31
CA GLN A 333 28.10 -5.44 5.88
C GLN A 333 27.25 -4.27 6.43
N TYR A 334 26.10 -3.98 5.81
CA TYR A 334 25.22 -2.85 6.16
C TYR A 334 23.75 -3.27 6.16
N PRO A 335 23.21 -3.78 7.27
CA PRO A 335 21.84 -4.30 7.35
C PRO A 335 20.74 -3.34 6.88
N ALA A 336 20.91 -2.04 7.15
CA ALA A 336 19.98 -1.00 6.73
C ALA A 336 19.87 -0.84 5.20
N LEU A 337 20.87 -1.31 4.43
CA LEU A 337 20.83 -1.28 2.96
C LEU A 337 19.76 -2.20 2.38
N LEU A 338 19.27 -3.19 3.12
CA LEU A 338 18.11 -3.97 2.71
C LEU A 338 16.88 -3.07 2.50
N ALA A 339 16.68 -2.07 3.37
CA ALA A 339 15.60 -1.10 3.19
C ALA A 339 15.76 -0.28 1.91
N VAL A 340 17.01 0.04 1.53
CA VAL A 340 17.30 0.73 0.26
C VAL A 340 16.98 -0.16 -0.94
N VAL A 341 17.33 -1.45 -0.87
CA VAL A 341 16.99 -2.43 -1.92
C VAL A 341 15.47 -2.56 -2.08
N TYR A 342 14.74 -2.73 -0.97
CA TYR A 342 13.28 -2.76 -0.99
C TYR A 342 12.68 -1.47 -1.56
N PHE A 343 13.21 -0.32 -1.16
CA PHE A 343 12.76 0.98 -1.62
C PHE A 343 12.82 1.12 -3.15
N PHE A 344 13.97 0.84 -3.75
CA PHE A 344 14.14 0.94 -5.19
C PHE A 344 13.38 -0.16 -5.95
N ALA A 345 13.31 -1.37 -5.41
CA ALA A 345 12.51 -2.43 -6.00
C ALA A 345 11.01 -2.10 -5.97
N ALA A 346 10.49 -1.56 -4.86
CA ALA A 346 9.10 -1.16 -4.74
C ALA A 346 8.72 -0.04 -5.71
N MET A 347 9.62 0.91 -5.93
CA MET A 347 9.47 1.97 -6.92
C MET A 347 9.21 1.40 -8.33
N LEU A 348 9.84 0.27 -8.67
CA LEU A 348 9.74 -0.35 -9.99
C LEU A 348 8.58 -1.35 -10.09
N LEU A 349 8.29 -2.09 -9.01
CA LEU A 349 7.31 -3.19 -9.02
C LEU A 349 5.87 -2.76 -8.71
N TYR A 350 5.65 -1.55 -8.25
CA TYR A 350 4.32 -0.97 -7.97
C TYR A 350 3.41 -1.78 -7.05
N SER A 351 3.99 -2.70 -6.27
CA SER A 351 3.26 -3.57 -5.35
C SER A 351 4.14 -3.98 -4.18
N GLN A 352 3.67 -3.76 -2.95
CA GLN A 352 4.37 -4.18 -1.73
C GLN A 352 4.57 -5.69 -1.70
N ALA A 353 3.52 -6.44 -2.01
CA ALA A 353 3.56 -7.90 -2.00
C ALA A 353 4.48 -8.45 -3.09
N ALA A 354 4.42 -7.90 -4.30
CA ALA A 354 5.32 -8.30 -5.38
C ALA A 354 6.78 -7.99 -5.05
N THR A 355 7.05 -6.83 -4.47
CA THR A 355 8.40 -6.44 -4.02
C THR A 355 8.94 -7.41 -2.97
N ALA A 356 8.13 -7.69 -1.93
CA ALA A 356 8.51 -8.64 -0.91
C ALA A 356 8.81 -10.02 -1.51
N LYS A 357 7.96 -10.54 -2.39
CA LYS A 357 8.16 -11.83 -3.04
C LYS A 357 9.39 -11.89 -3.94
N ALA A 358 9.66 -10.83 -4.69
CA ALA A 358 10.77 -10.79 -5.62
C ALA A 358 12.13 -10.73 -4.91
N ILE A 359 12.23 -9.95 -3.82
CA ILE A 359 13.51 -9.64 -3.18
C ILE A 359 13.80 -10.54 -1.97
N THR A 360 12.79 -10.80 -1.11
CA THR A 360 13.01 -11.50 0.17
C THR A 360 13.68 -12.86 0.03
N PRO A 361 13.29 -13.76 -0.91
CA PRO A 361 13.94 -15.06 -1.04
C PRO A 361 15.43 -14.97 -1.38
N ALA A 362 15.81 -14.02 -2.20
CA ALA A 362 17.20 -13.78 -2.55
C ALA A 362 18.01 -13.31 -1.35
N VAL A 363 17.45 -12.40 -0.54
CA VAL A 363 18.09 -11.90 0.68
C VAL A 363 18.23 -13.00 1.74
N VAL A 364 17.17 -13.79 1.97
CA VAL A 364 17.20 -14.95 2.90
C VAL A 364 18.30 -15.92 2.51
N ALA A 365 18.41 -16.25 1.21
CA ALA A 365 19.45 -17.15 0.71
C ALA A 365 20.85 -16.51 0.81
N ALA A 366 20.99 -15.22 0.53
CA ALA A 366 22.25 -14.49 0.54
C ALA A 366 22.83 -14.37 1.96
N LEU A 367 21.98 -14.11 2.96
CA LEU A 367 22.37 -13.99 4.36
C LEU A 367 22.45 -15.35 5.08
N GLY A 368 22.11 -16.45 4.40
CA GLY A 368 22.10 -17.78 5.01
C GLY A 368 21.07 -17.92 6.13
N ILE A 369 20.00 -17.12 6.12
CA ILE A 369 18.93 -17.18 7.11
C ILE A 369 18.18 -18.50 6.95
N SER A 370 18.06 -19.25 8.03
CA SER A 370 17.36 -20.54 8.06
C SER A 370 16.74 -20.75 9.44
N ALA A 371 15.90 -21.78 9.59
CA ALA A 371 15.33 -22.14 10.90
C ALA A 371 16.40 -22.51 11.94
N SER A 372 17.56 -23.00 11.49
CA SER A 372 18.72 -23.28 12.35
C SER A 372 19.63 -22.06 12.58
N ASN A 373 19.52 -21.01 11.76
CA ASN A 373 20.27 -19.75 11.88
C ASN A 373 19.35 -18.55 11.62
N PRO A 374 18.42 -18.24 12.55
CA PRO A 374 17.42 -17.19 12.35
C PRO A 374 17.95 -15.77 12.66
N GLY A 375 19.18 -15.62 13.15
CA GLY A 375 19.68 -14.38 13.76
C GLY A 375 19.48 -13.12 12.95
N ASP A 376 19.74 -13.14 11.63
CA ASP A 376 19.63 -11.96 10.78
C ASP A 376 18.22 -11.71 10.23
N SER A 377 17.22 -12.52 10.58
CA SER A 377 15.85 -12.37 10.13
C SER A 377 15.18 -11.06 10.59
N TYR A 378 15.67 -10.47 11.69
CA TYR A 378 15.21 -9.15 12.16
C TYR A 378 15.37 -8.04 11.10
N MET A 379 16.37 -8.16 10.22
CA MET A 379 16.59 -7.19 9.14
C MET A 379 15.38 -7.13 8.19
N LEU A 380 14.78 -8.30 7.90
CA LEU A 380 13.58 -8.41 7.08
C LEU A 380 12.39 -7.76 7.76
N VAL A 381 12.23 -7.97 9.08
CA VAL A 381 11.16 -7.38 9.88
C VAL A 381 11.29 -5.85 9.90
N ALA A 382 12.48 -5.34 10.22
CA ALA A 382 12.76 -3.91 10.36
C ALA A 382 12.64 -3.15 9.03
N SER A 383 13.09 -3.76 7.93
CA SER A 383 13.13 -3.11 6.61
C SER A 383 11.81 -3.21 5.84
N PHE A 384 10.83 -3.96 6.33
CA PHE A 384 9.62 -4.28 5.56
C PHE A 384 8.80 -3.04 5.14
N ALA A 385 8.76 -1.98 5.94
CA ALA A 385 8.07 -0.74 5.56
C ALA A 385 8.56 -0.14 4.24
N ALA A 386 9.82 -0.42 3.85
CA ALA A 386 10.41 0.13 2.63
C ALA A 386 9.81 -0.42 1.33
N VAL A 387 9.10 -1.57 1.37
CA VAL A 387 8.35 -2.07 0.21
C VAL A 387 7.16 -1.16 -0.17
N SER A 388 6.88 -0.14 0.63
CA SER A 388 5.81 0.84 0.36
C SER A 388 6.27 2.05 -0.45
N ALA A 389 7.46 2.05 -1.04
CA ALA A 389 8.01 3.16 -1.82
C ALA A 389 7.34 3.36 -3.21
N LEU A 390 6.05 3.06 -3.33
CA LEU A 390 5.25 3.20 -4.55
C LEU A 390 5.02 4.65 -4.95
N PHE A 391 5.21 5.56 -4.01
CA PHE A 391 5.05 7.01 -4.20
C PHE A 391 6.24 7.66 -4.89
N VAL A 392 7.38 7.00 -5.01
CA VAL A 392 8.63 7.59 -5.53
C VAL A 392 8.46 8.07 -6.97
N LEU A 393 7.80 7.28 -7.81
CA LEU A 393 7.35 7.73 -9.12
C LEU A 393 5.93 8.31 -8.99
N PRO A 394 5.69 9.54 -9.49
CA PRO A 394 4.41 10.23 -9.29
C PRO A 394 3.29 9.71 -10.20
N THR A 395 3.15 8.42 -10.32
CA THR A 395 2.28 7.71 -11.27
C THR A 395 1.33 6.74 -10.59
N TYR A 396 1.50 6.55 -9.28
CA TYR A 396 0.61 5.68 -8.51
C TYR A 396 -0.79 6.31 -8.42
N PRO A 397 -1.86 5.53 -8.60
CA PRO A 397 -3.22 6.06 -8.76
C PRO A 397 -3.68 7.02 -7.66
N THR A 398 -3.37 6.74 -6.38
CA THR A 398 -3.79 7.60 -5.27
C THR A 398 -3.09 8.95 -5.26
N LEU A 399 -1.84 9.02 -5.74
CA LEU A 399 -1.12 10.28 -5.90
C LEU A 399 -1.75 11.13 -6.99
N LEU A 400 -2.02 10.52 -8.14
CA LEU A 400 -2.67 11.19 -9.27
C LEU A 400 -4.07 11.67 -8.88
N GLY A 401 -4.83 10.83 -8.16
CA GLY A 401 -6.13 11.20 -7.62
C GLY A 401 -6.06 12.41 -6.69
N ALA A 402 -5.08 12.45 -5.80
CA ALA A 402 -4.89 13.59 -4.90
C ALA A 402 -4.57 14.89 -5.66
N VAL A 403 -3.71 14.81 -6.68
CA VAL A 403 -3.39 15.97 -7.53
C VAL A 403 -4.62 16.46 -8.30
N GLN A 404 -5.44 15.53 -8.82
CA GLN A 404 -6.64 15.87 -9.61
C GLN A 404 -7.79 16.42 -8.77
N MET A 405 -7.94 15.93 -7.54
CA MET A 405 -9.04 16.30 -6.64
C MET A 405 -8.74 17.56 -5.82
N ASP A 406 -7.47 17.98 -5.72
CA ASP A 406 -7.10 19.25 -5.10
C ASP A 406 -7.31 20.41 -6.08
N ASP A 407 -8.49 21.01 -6.01
CA ASP A 407 -8.88 22.17 -6.85
C ASP A 407 -8.06 23.42 -6.53
N THR A 408 -7.39 23.49 -5.37
CA THR A 408 -6.50 24.60 -5.04
C THR A 408 -5.21 24.58 -5.85
N GLY A 409 -4.81 23.42 -6.37
CA GLY A 409 -3.59 23.22 -7.14
C GLY A 409 -2.31 23.28 -6.28
N THR A 410 -2.44 23.20 -4.94
CA THR A 410 -1.27 23.15 -4.04
C THR A 410 -0.59 21.80 -4.09
N THR A 411 -1.38 20.71 -4.25
CA THR A 411 -0.86 19.34 -4.45
C THR A 411 -0.51 19.14 -5.91
N ARG A 412 0.78 19.03 -6.23
CA ARG A 412 1.24 19.04 -7.62
C ARG A 412 2.42 18.11 -7.86
N ILE A 413 2.57 17.75 -9.14
CA ILE A 413 3.73 17.07 -9.70
C ILE A 413 4.50 18.11 -10.52
N GLY A 414 5.77 18.32 -10.20
CA GLY A 414 6.65 19.24 -10.90
C GLY A 414 7.21 18.66 -12.21
N LYS A 415 8.17 19.38 -12.81
CA LYS A 415 8.78 18.99 -14.10
C LYS A 415 9.70 17.76 -13.99
N TRP A 416 10.29 17.52 -12.83
CA TRP A 416 11.23 16.44 -12.58
C TRP A 416 10.54 15.30 -11.84
N VAL A 417 10.95 14.05 -12.10
CA VAL A 417 10.34 12.83 -11.56
C VAL A 417 10.19 12.87 -10.04
N PHE A 418 11.20 13.34 -9.32
CA PHE A 418 11.20 13.39 -7.85
C PHE A 418 10.68 14.71 -7.27
N ASN A 419 10.32 15.68 -8.11
CA ASN A 419 9.78 16.97 -7.67
C ASN A 419 8.26 16.93 -7.59
N HIS A 420 7.74 16.26 -6.58
CA HIS A 420 6.30 16.18 -6.33
C HIS A 420 5.99 16.16 -4.83
N ALA A 421 4.75 16.50 -4.50
CA ALA A 421 4.28 16.70 -3.13
C ALA A 421 4.48 15.49 -2.19
N PHE A 422 4.56 14.28 -2.73
CA PHE A 422 4.57 13.04 -1.95
C PHE A 422 5.98 12.48 -1.70
N PHE A 423 6.99 12.98 -2.40
CA PHE A 423 8.35 12.40 -2.34
C PHE A 423 8.96 12.54 -0.94
N LEU A 424 9.08 13.77 -0.45
CA LEU A 424 9.71 14.02 0.85
C LEU A 424 8.93 13.36 2.03
N PRO A 425 7.60 13.54 2.15
CA PRO A 425 6.87 12.86 3.24
C PRO A 425 6.95 11.35 3.13
N GLY A 426 6.99 10.78 1.92
CA GLY A 426 7.11 9.35 1.74
C GLY A 426 8.48 8.81 2.17
N VAL A 427 9.57 9.48 1.77
CA VAL A 427 10.92 9.09 2.19
C VAL A 427 11.06 9.19 3.71
N LEU A 428 10.61 10.28 4.33
CA LEU A 428 10.65 10.44 5.78
C LEU A 428 9.86 9.36 6.51
N ALA A 429 8.67 9.03 6.03
CA ALA A 429 7.83 8.03 6.67
C ALA A 429 8.46 6.62 6.60
N ILE A 430 9.11 6.27 5.49
CA ILE A 430 9.86 5.01 5.38
C ILE A 430 11.09 5.03 6.30
N VAL A 431 11.88 6.11 6.29
CA VAL A 431 13.09 6.22 7.12
C VAL A 431 12.74 6.08 8.60
N PHE A 432 11.71 6.81 9.08
CA PHE A 432 11.28 6.69 10.46
C PHE A 432 10.73 5.30 10.79
N SER A 433 9.92 4.72 9.91
CA SER A 433 9.35 3.37 10.12
C SER A 433 10.43 2.30 10.17
N VAL A 434 11.43 2.35 9.29
CA VAL A 434 12.56 1.42 9.27
C VAL A 434 13.44 1.62 10.50
N ALA A 435 13.78 2.85 10.86
CA ALA A 435 14.58 3.13 12.06
C ALA A 435 13.90 2.61 13.32
N LEU A 436 12.58 2.87 13.46
CA LEU A 436 11.79 2.32 14.55
C LEU A 436 11.68 0.79 14.48
N GLY A 437 11.65 0.21 13.26
CA GLY A 437 11.69 -1.23 13.04
C GLY A 437 12.95 -1.86 13.61
N PHE A 438 14.12 -1.30 13.30
CA PHE A 438 15.39 -1.75 13.88
C PHE A 438 15.44 -1.57 15.41
N ALA A 439 14.94 -0.43 15.92
CA ALA A 439 14.87 -0.19 17.36
C ALA A 439 13.92 -1.18 18.06
N ALA A 440 12.76 -1.49 17.46
CA ALA A 440 11.83 -2.47 18.01
C ALA A 440 12.42 -3.88 18.01
N CYS A 441 13.06 -4.30 16.91
CA CYS A 441 13.70 -5.63 16.84
C CYS A 441 14.88 -5.78 17.82
N ALA A 442 15.52 -4.71 18.25
CA ALA A 442 16.56 -4.76 19.26
C ALA A 442 16.03 -5.03 20.69
N LEU A 443 14.70 -4.99 20.89
CA LEU A 443 14.04 -5.29 22.17
C LEU A 443 13.60 -6.76 22.28
N PHE A 444 13.65 -7.51 21.17
CA PHE A 444 13.31 -8.94 21.08
C PHE A 444 14.56 -9.78 20.82
#